data_01c085afe5085e37ab341b4115d4cdf9
#
_entry.id   01c085afe5085e37ab341b4115d4cdf9
#
_cell.length_a   1.000
_cell.length_b   1.000
_cell.length_c   1.000
_cell.angle_alpha   90.00
_cell.angle_beta   90.00
_cell.angle_gamma   90.00
#
_symmetry.space_group_name_H-M   'P 1'
#
loop_
_entity.id
_entity.type
_entity.pdbx_description
1 polymer ?
#
loop_
_entity_poly.entity_id
_entity_poly.type
_entity_poly.pdbx_seq_one_letter_code
_entity_poly.pdbx_strand_id
1 'polypeptide(L)'
;MTSDGFLVIRRPQLLVQLPGPWSEARPHREVMIELKLAGNHLDRKAVERALLRRQARQLQRLEEQDASWRGHEPLWLIAQHLPQWLEEVYAPVRGTPGCYWVEPQWQRFLFLWIAANELPLVDQLIPFLLARSGQALAEFCLWVAPGRPLDWVLNMLIRANPR
;
A
#
# COMPACT_ATOMS: atom_id res chain seq x y z
N MET A 1 1.93 11.98 -9.73
CA MET A 1 3.23 11.52 -9.24
C MET A 1 3.06 10.11 -8.69
N THR A 2 3.83 9.14 -9.15
CA THR A 2 3.86 7.78 -8.61
C THR A 2 5.03 7.73 -7.65
N SER A 3 4.82 7.27 -6.43
CA SER A 3 5.91 7.01 -5.50
C SER A 3 6.03 5.51 -5.31
N ASP A 4 7.10 4.94 -5.81
CA ASP A 4 7.43 3.54 -5.69
C ASP A 4 8.47 3.38 -4.59
N GLY A 5 8.37 2.33 -3.80
CA GLY A 5 9.32 2.11 -2.72
C GLY A 5 9.29 0.69 -2.18
N PHE A 6 10.18 0.46 -1.23
CA PHE A 6 10.24 -0.78 -0.48
C PHE A 6 10.12 -0.49 1.01
N LEU A 7 9.27 -1.25 1.69
CA LEU A 7 9.25 -1.35 3.15
C LEU A 7 10.17 -2.49 3.58
N VAL A 8 11.20 -2.17 4.36
CA VAL A 8 12.06 -3.19 4.98
C VAL A 8 11.55 -3.46 6.39
N ILE A 9 11.15 -4.70 6.65
CA ILE A 9 10.60 -5.12 7.93
C ILE A 9 11.76 -5.50 8.86
N ARG A 10 12.08 -4.62 9.80
CA ARG A 10 13.18 -4.83 10.76
C ARG A 10 12.74 -5.55 12.04
N ARG A 11 11.49 -5.36 12.46
CA ARG A 11 10.95 -5.90 13.72
C ARG A 11 9.58 -6.54 13.50
N PRO A 12 9.51 -7.72 12.87
CA PRO A 12 8.24 -8.36 12.50
C PRO A 12 7.35 -8.68 13.70
N GLN A 13 7.94 -8.91 14.89
CA GLN A 13 7.19 -9.19 16.12
C GLN A 13 6.30 -8.03 16.56
N LEU A 14 6.65 -6.80 16.23
CA LEU A 14 5.84 -5.62 16.58
C LEU A 14 4.61 -5.45 15.67
N LEU A 15 4.60 -6.09 14.50
CA LEU A 15 3.49 -5.98 13.55
C LEU A 15 2.26 -6.81 13.95
N VAL A 16 2.42 -7.75 14.90
CA VAL A 16 1.32 -8.65 15.35
C VAL A 16 0.13 -7.88 15.92
N GLN A 17 0.41 -6.78 16.60
CA GLN A 17 -0.61 -5.96 17.29
C GLN A 17 -1.13 -4.81 16.43
N LEU A 18 -0.57 -4.64 15.23
CA LEU A 18 -0.99 -3.57 14.34
C LEU A 18 -2.16 -4.03 13.45
N PRO A 19 -3.09 -3.10 13.12
CA PRO A 19 -4.18 -3.41 12.19
C PRO A 19 -3.64 -3.71 10.79
N GLY A 20 -4.42 -4.45 9.96
CA GLY A 20 -4.10 -4.54 8.53
C GLY A 20 -3.98 -3.15 7.88
N PRO A 21 -3.09 -2.99 6.92
CA PRO A 21 -2.28 -4.03 6.26
C PRO A 21 -0.96 -4.41 6.98
N TRP A 22 -0.58 -3.75 8.07
CA TRP A 22 0.70 -4.00 8.75
C TRP A 22 0.89 -5.46 9.19
N SER A 23 -0.15 -6.10 9.70
CA SER A 23 -0.11 -7.52 10.10
C SER A 23 0.24 -8.44 8.93
N GLU A 24 -0.16 -8.08 7.71
CA GLU A 24 0.13 -8.83 6.49
C GLU A 24 1.61 -8.78 6.10
N ALA A 25 2.34 -7.76 6.51
CA ALA A 25 3.78 -7.64 6.25
C ALA A 25 4.64 -8.54 7.15
N ARG A 26 4.09 -9.07 8.25
CA ARG A 26 4.84 -9.82 9.26
C ARG A 26 5.68 -10.99 8.72
N PRO A 27 5.19 -11.85 7.81
CA PRO A 27 5.97 -12.99 7.33
C PRO A 27 7.08 -12.60 6.34
N HIS A 28 7.15 -11.33 5.94
CA HIS A 28 8.01 -10.86 4.88
C HIS A 28 9.15 -9.99 5.41
N ARG A 29 10.28 -9.99 4.72
CA ARG A 29 11.40 -9.08 4.99
C ARG A 29 11.24 -7.74 4.30
N GLU A 30 10.62 -7.76 3.15
CA GLU A 30 10.44 -6.60 2.28
C GLU A 30 9.03 -6.63 1.69
N VAL A 31 8.42 -5.47 1.58
CA VAL A 31 7.15 -5.26 0.87
C VAL A 31 7.37 -4.20 -0.18
N MET A 32 7.08 -4.50 -1.43
CA MET A 32 7.08 -3.51 -2.49
C MET A 32 5.81 -2.69 -2.44
N ILE A 33 5.95 -1.36 -2.55
CA ILE A 33 4.82 -0.42 -2.50
C ILE A 33 4.74 0.37 -3.80
N GLU A 34 3.55 0.48 -4.33
CA GLU A 34 3.16 1.44 -5.36
C GLU A 34 2.08 2.35 -4.77
N LEU A 35 2.37 3.62 -4.58
CA LEU A 35 1.44 4.61 -4.02
C LEU A 35 0.93 5.54 -5.10
N LYS A 36 -0.40 5.67 -5.21
CA LYS A 36 -1.07 6.67 -6.04
C LYS A 36 -1.78 7.69 -5.18
N LEU A 37 -1.33 8.93 -5.25
CA LEU A 37 -1.93 10.07 -4.58
C LEU A 37 -3.17 10.58 -5.33
N ALA A 38 -3.92 11.47 -4.68
CA ALA A 38 -5.11 12.10 -5.24
C ALA A 38 -4.84 12.70 -6.63
N GLY A 39 -5.77 12.50 -7.56
CA GLY A 39 -5.65 12.95 -8.96
C GLY A 39 -4.96 11.96 -9.91
N ASN A 40 -4.35 10.88 -9.40
CA ASN A 40 -3.79 9.81 -10.22
C ASN A 40 -4.59 8.52 -10.04
N HIS A 41 -5.01 7.92 -11.14
CA HIS A 41 -5.69 6.62 -11.10
C HIS A 41 -4.69 5.48 -11.29
N LEU A 42 -4.88 4.40 -10.51
CA LEU A 42 -4.27 3.12 -10.81
C LEU A 42 -5.06 2.45 -11.93
N ASP A 43 -4.62 2.70 -13.16
CA ASP A 43 -5.16 2.01 -14.32
C ASP A 43 -4.53 0.60 -14.46
N ARG A 44 -5.08 -0.20 -15.34
CA ARG A 44 -4.58 -1.56 -15.61
C ARG A 44 -3.10 -1.57 -15.99
N LYS A 45 -2.64 -0.57 -16.77
CA LYS A 45 -1.23 -0.48 -17.19
C LYS A 45 -0.30 -0.21 -16.00
N ALA A 46 -0.74 0.59 -15.02
CA ALA A 46 0.03 0.85 -13.81
C ALA A 46 0.17 -0.42 -12.95
N VAL A 47 -0.91 -1.19 -12.81
CA VAL A 47 -0.87 -2.48 -12.10
C VAL A 47 0.08 -3.47 -12.79
N GLU A 48 -0.03 -3.63 -14.10
CA GLU A 48 0.85 -4.52 -14.88
C GLU A 48 2.33 -4.11 -14.73
N ARG A 49 2.63 -2.81 -14.78
CA ARG A 49 3.99 -2.31 -14.55
C ARG A 49 4.50 -2.61 -13.14
N ALA A 50 3.66 -2.46 -12.12
CA ALA A 50 4.03 -2.78 -10.74
C ALA A 50 4.34 -4.28 -10.58
N LEU A 51 3.53 -5.15 -11.19
CA LEU A 51 3.76 -6.59 -11.23
C LEU A 51 5.09 -6.94 -11.92
N LEU A 52 5.39 -6.33 -13.06
CA LEU A 52 6.66 -6.52 -13.77
C LEU A 52 7.86 -6.07 -12.94
N ARG A 53 7.76 -4.92 -12.26
CA ARG A 53 8.82 -4.43 -11.36
C ARG A 53 9.06 -5.38 -10.20
N ARG A 54 8.01 -5.94 -9.61
CA ARG A 54 8.15 -6.98 -8.58
C ARG A 54 8.88 -8.20 -9.12
N GLN A 55 8.55 -8.68 -10.32
CA GLN A 55 9.23 -9.82 -10.93
C GLN A 55 10.71 -9.51 -11.19
N ALA A 56 11.03 -8.32 -11.70
CA ALA A 56 12.41 -7.90 -11.91
C ALA A 56 13.19 -7.85 -10.60
N ARG A 57 12.58 -7.35 -9.51
CA ARG A 57 13.20 -7.33 -8.17
C ARG A 57 13.43 -8.74 -7.64
N GLN A 58 12.49 -9.65 -7.84
CA GLN A 58 12.64 -11.05 -7.45
C GLN A 58 13.77 -11.73 -8.20
N LEU A 59 13.88 -11.48 -9.51
CA LEU A 59 15.00 -12.00 -10.31
C LEU A 59 16.34 -11.46 -9.84
N GLN A 60 16.45 -10.16 -9.61
CA GLN A 60 17.66 -9.53 -9.06
C GLN A 60 18.09 -10.21 -7.75
N ARG A 61 17.17 -10.45 -6.83
CA ARG A 61 17.45 -11.12 -5.55
C ARG A 61 17.95 -12.56 -5.75
N LEU A 62 17.42 -13.28 -6.72
CA LEU A 62 17.90 -14.60 -7.09
C LEU A 62 19.33 -14.55 -7.62
N GLU A 63 19.63 -13.60 -8.50
CA GLU A 63 20.96 -13.41 -9.07
C GLU A 63 22.00 -13.01 -8.01
N GLU A 64 21.59 -12.17 -7.05
CA GLU A 64 22.39 -11.77 -5.89
C GLU A 64 22.57 -12.90 -4.85
N GLN A 65 21.92 -14.05 -5.04
CA GLN A 65 21.93 -15.20 -4.12
C GLN A 65 21.55 -14.79 -2.67
N ASP A 66 20.60 -13.86 -2.54
CA ASP A 66 20.16 -13.36 -1.25
C ASP A 66 19.46 -14.45 -0.44
N ALA A 67 20.19 -15.06 0.51
CA ALA A 67 19.67 -16.12 1.37
C ALA A 67 18.47 -15.69 2.22
N SER A 68 18.19 -14.40 2.34
CA SER A 68 17.05 -13.87 3.08
C SER A 68 15.76 -13.82 2.26
N TRP A 69 15.88 -13.96 0.93
CA TRP A 69 14.75 -13.91 0.02
C TRP A 69 13.99 -15.24 -0.02
N ARG A 70 12.66 -15.17 0.06
CA ARG A 70 11.80 -16.36 0.11
C ARG A 70 10.94 -16.55 -1.13
N GLY A 71 10.98 -15.64 -2.08
CA GLY A 71 10.20 -15.74 -3.33
C GLY A 71 8.73 -15.33 -3.22
N HIS A 72 8.33 -14.78 -2.10
CA HIS A 72 6.92 -14.46 -1.81
C HIS A 72 6.72 -13.04 -1.30
N GLU A 73 7.64 -12.14 -1.60
CA GLU A 73 7.54 -10.74 -1.17
C GLU A 73 6.30 -10.09 -1.78
N PRO A 74 5.44 -9.50 -0.94
CA PRO A 74 4.17 -8.95 -1.40
C PRO A 74 4.35 -7.64 -2.14
N LEU A 75 3.43 -7.36 -3.03
CA LEU A 75 3.23 -6.07 -3.65
C LEU A 75 1.97 -5.43 -3.05
N TRP A 76 2.11 -4.21 -2.51
CA TRP A 76 1.00 -3.41 -2.04
C TRP A 76 0.73 -2.27 -3.01
N LEU A 77 -0.46 -2.26 -3.56
CA LEU A 77 -0.98 -1.17 -4.38
C LEU A 77 -1.90 -0.31 -3.52
N ILE A 78 -1.51 0.93 -3.28
CA ILE A 78 -2.21 1.87 -2.40
C ILE A 78 -2.87 2.92 -3.27
N ALA A 79 -4.20 2.96 -3.27
CA ALA A 79 -5.01 3.89 -4.03
C ALA A 79 -6.20 4.38 -3.20
N GLN A 80 -6.94 5.37 -3.73
CA GLN A 80 -8.08 5.99 -3.07
C GLN A 80 -9.21 4.99 -2.81
N HIS A 81 -9.55 4.21 -3.82
CA HIS A 81 -10.63 3.23 -3.80
C HIS A 81 -10.29 2.03 -4.68
N LEU A 82 -11.01 0.95 -4.50
CA LEU A 82 -10.95 -0.22 -5.39
C LEU A 82 -11.62 0.13 -6.72
N PRO A 83 -10.92 0.05 -7.87
CA PRO A 83 -11.54 0.40 -9.13
C PRO A 83 -12.43 -0.75 -9.65
N GLN A 84 -13.55 -0.40 -10.25
CA GLN A 84 -14.53 -1.35 -10.77
C GLN A 84 -13.90 -2.37 -11.75
N TRP A 85 -13.01 -1.92 -12.64
CA TRP A 85 -12.34 -2.81 -13.59
C TRP A 85 -11.54 -3.92 -12.91
N LEU A 86 -11.02 -3.67 -11.70
CA LEU A 86 -10.26 -4.67 -10.95
C LEU A 86 -11.19 -5.75 -10.36
N GLU A 87 -12.38 -5.35 -9.91
CA GLU A 87 -13.41 -6.28 -9.45
C GLU A 87 -13.90 -7.19 -10.58
N GLU A 88 -14.06 -6.63 -11.78
CA GLU A 88 -14.49 -7.37 -12.97
C GLU A 88 -13.45 -8.37 -13.46
N VAL A 89 -12.17 -8.03 -13.36
CA VAL A 89 -11.07 -8.85 -13.93
C VAL A 89 -10.54 -9.88 -12.93
N TYR A 90 -10.44 -9.53 -11.65
CA TYR A 90 -9.68 -10.32 -10.67
C TYR A 90 -10.50 -10.84 -9.49
N ALA A 91 -11.77 -10.47 -9.35
CA ALA A 91 -12.64 -10.88 -8.23
C ALA A 91 -11.92 -10.78 -6.85
N PRO A 92 -11.53 -9.58 -6.41
CA PRO A 92 -10.75 -9.38 -5.20
C PRO A 92 -11.47 -9.90 -3.95
N VAL A 93 -10.72 -10.53 -3.05
CA VAL A 93 -11.24 -11.03 -1.78
C VAL A 93 -10.99 -10.00 -0.69
N ARG A 94 -12.06 -9.55 -0.04
CA ARG A 94 -11.98 -8.60 1.07
C ARG A 94 -11.31 -9.24 2.29
N GLY A 95 -10.25 -8.61 2.77
CA GLY A 95 -9.58 -8.95 4.02
C GLY A 95 -10.02 -8.04 5.18
N THR A 96 -9.05 -7.41 5.84
CA THR A 96 -9.32 -6.36 6.85
C THR A 96 -9.92 -5.12 6.19
N PRO A 97 -10.61 -4.23 6.93
CA PRO A 97 -11.22 -3.03 6.36
C PRO A 97 -10.26 -2.24 5.47
N GLY A 98 -10.66 -1.96 4.22
CA GLY A 98 -9.87 -1.26 3.22
C GLY A 98 -8.77 -2.08 2.54
N CYS A 99 -8.63 -3.35 2.86
CA CYS A 99 -7.62 -4.24 2.27
C CYS A 99 -8.27 -5.35 1.45
N TYR A 100 -7.76 -5.55 0.24
CA TYR A 100 -8.29 -6.52 -0.71
C TYR A 100 -7.16 -7.38 -1.28
N TRP A 101 -7.30 -8.68 -1.14
CA TRP A 101 -6.40 -9.63 -1.78
C TRP A 101 -6.82 -9.84 -3.23
N VAL A 102 -5.88 -9.64 -4.12
CA VAL A 102 -6.08 -9.83 -5.55
C VAL A 102 -5.16 -10.94 -6.02
N GLU A 103 -5.75 -12.08 -6.37
CA GLU A 103 -5.03 -13.25 -6.85
C GLU A 103 -5.22 -13.40 -8.36
N PRO A 104 -4.26 -12.96 -9.19
CA PRO A 104 -4.24 -13.30 -10.59
C PRO A 104 -4.11 -14.82 -10.77
N GLN A 105 -4.47 -15.36 -11.93
CA GLN A 105 -4.48 -16.82 -12.24
C GLN A 105 -3.22 -17.60 -11.81
N TRP A 106 -2.11 -16.89 -11.53
CA TRP A 106 -0.87 -17.47 -11.03
C TRP A 106 -0.58 -16.92 -9.64
N GLN A 107 -0.55 -17.74 -8.58
CA GLN A 107 -0.32 -17.36 -7.18
C GLN A 107 0.89 -16.44 -6.96
N ARG A 108 1.95 -16.59 -7.77
CA ARG A 108 3.13 -15.71 -7.71
C ARG A 108 2.86 -14.25 -8.08
N PHE A 109 1.67 -13.92 -8.58
CA PHE A 109 1.25 -12.56 -8.89
C PHE A 109 0.28 -11.98 -7.86
N LEU A 110 0.05 -12.68 -6.77
CA LEU A 110 -0.75 -12.17 -5.67
C LEU A 110 -0.26 -10.78 -5.24
N PHE A 111 -1.17 -9.84 -5.08
CA PHE A 111 -0.89 -8.53 -4.53
C PHE A 111 -2.01 -8.06 -3.61
N LEU A 112 -1.66 -7.15 -2.67
CA LEU A 112 -2.60 -6.53 -1.78
C LEU A 112 -2.99 -5.16 -2.33
N TRP A 113 -4.27 -4.92 -2.52
CA TRP A 113 -4.83 -3.61 -2.82
C TRP A 113 -5.32 -2.94 -1.55
N ILE A 114 -4.87 -1.72 -1.29
CA ILE A 114 -5.24 -0.92 -0.12
C ILE A 114 -6.07 0.28 -0.60
N ALA A 115 -7.37 0.25 -0.32
CA ALA A 115 -8.30 1.33 -0.62
C ALA A 115 -8.29 2.33 0.54
N ALA A 116 -7.52 3.41 0.40
CA ALA A 116 -7.25 4.36 1.48
C ALA A 116 -8.51 5.02 2.05
N ASN A 117 -9.53 5.26 1.22
CA ASN A 117 -10.80 5.85 1.66
C ASN A 117 -11.60 4.92 2.60
N GLU A 118 -11.35 3.61 2.55
CA GLU A 118 -12.06 2.60 3.36
C GLU A 118 -11.29 2.21 4.63
N LEU A 119 -10.04 2.66 4.79
CA LEU A 119 -9.26 2.40 5.98
C LEU A 119 -9.86 3.13 7.19
N PRO A 120 -9.79 2.55 8.40
CA PRO A 120 -10.18 3.26 9.62
C PRO A 120 -9.21 4.40 9.95
N LEU A 121 -9.72 5.45 10.63
CA LEU A 121 -8.92 6.57 11.13
C LEU A 121 -8.21 6.17 12.42
N VAL A 122 -7.03 5.59 12.31
CA VAL A 122 -6.16 5.23 13.44
C VAL A 122 -4.71 5.65 13.15
N ASP A 123 -3.98 5.99 14.20
CA ASP A 123 -2.62 6.54 14.09
C ASP A 123 -1.66 5.66 13.30
N GLN A 124 -1.77 4.35 13.48
CA GLN A 124 -0.90 3.36 12.83
C GLN A 124 -1.09 3.31 11.31
N LEU A 125 -2.21 3.81 10.80
CA LEU A 125 -2.53 3.81 9.37
C LEU A 125 -2.29 5.16 8.67
N ILE A 126 -1.83 6.19 9.40
CA ILE A 126 -1.55 7.52 8.83
C ILE A 126 -0.78 7.47 7.51
N PRO A 127 0.28 6.66 7.34
CA PRO A 127 1.00 6.60 6.06
C PRO A 127 0.14 6.20 4.87
N PHE A 128 -0.89 5.38 5.07
CA PHE A 128 -1.83 4.97 4.02
C PHE A 128 -2.97 5.99 3.84
N LEU A 129 -3.39 6.63 4.93
CA LEU A 129 -4.48 7.62 4.93
C LEU A 129 -4.15 8.87 4.10
N LEU A 130 -2.86 9.14 3.83
CA LEU A 130 -2.40 10.20 2.94
C LEU A 130 -2.86 10.00 1.48
N ALA A 131 -3.20 8.78 1.09
CA ALA A 131 -3.73 8.48 -0.25
C ALA A 131 -5.24 8.70 -0.38
N ARG A 132 -5.92 9.17 0.67
CA ARG A 132 -7.34 9.49 0.63
C ARG A 132 -7.65 10.64 -0.33
N SER A 133 -8.93 10.72 -0.75
CA SER A 133 -9.42 11.79 -1.61
C SER A 133 -10.82 12.25 -1.23
N GLY A 134 -11.23 13.39 -1.77
CA GLY A 134 -12.58 13.93 -1.59
C GLY A 134 -12.93 14.12 -0.11
N GLN A 135 -14.15 13.74 0.26
CA GLN A 135 -14.65 13.87 1.64
C GLN A 135 -13.80 13.07 2.64
N ALA A 136 -13.36 11.86 2.28
CA ALA A 136 -12.52 11.03 3.15
C ALA A 136 -11.19 11.69 3.49
N LEU A 137 -10.60 12.45 2.57
CA LEU A 137 -9.39 13.25 2.85
C LEU A 137 -9.70 14.41 3.80
N ALA A 138 -10.83 15.11 3.62
CA ALA A 138 -11.24 16.18 4.53
C ALA A 138 -11.46 15.66 5.95
N GLU A 139 -12.14 14.52 6.11
CA GLU A 139 -12.33 13.83 7.38
C GLU A 139 -10.99 13.46 8.04
N PHE A 140 -10.04 12.94 7.26
CA PHE A 140 -8.70 12.63 7.74
C PHE A 140 -7.97 13.90 8.22
N CYS A 141 -8.03 15.01 7.46
CA CYS A 141 -7.41 16.27 7.87
C CYS A 141 -7.98 16.80 9.19
N LEU A 142 -9.31 16.76 9.36
CA LEU A 142 -9.97 17.16 10.59
C LEU A 142 -9.62 16.26 11.78
N TRP A 143 -9.48 14.98 11.53
CA TRP A 143 -9.14 13.99 12.56
C TRP A 143 -7.65 14.08 12.96
N VAL A 144 -6.73 14.32 11.99
CA VAL A 144 -5.29 14.31 12.24
C VAL A 144 -4.78 15.61 12.89
N ALA A 145 -5.43 16.76 12.64
CA ALA A 145 -4.98 18.05 13.10
C ALA A 145 -5.03 18.25 14.63
N PRO A 146 -6.11 17.86 15.35
CA PRO A 146 -6.17 18.01 16.81
C PRO A 146 -5.12 17.17 17.51
N GLY A 147 -4.39 17.80 18.45
CA GLY A 147 -3.44 17.12 19.34
C GLY A 147 -2.08 16.79 18.73
N ARG A 148 -1.79 17.22 17.49
CA ARG A 148 -0.49 17.05 16.86
C ARG A 148 0.20 18.38 16.59
N PRO A 149 1.57 18.44 16.64
CA PRO A 149 2.31 19.65 16.30
C PRO A 149 1.95 20.13 14.87
N LEU A 150 1.65 21.42 14.73
CA LEU A 150 1.25 22.00 13.45
C LEU A 150 2.30 21.75 12.36
N ASP A 151 3.58 21.88 12.69
CA ASP A 151 4.68 21.63 11.75
C ASP A 151 4.69 20.19 11.23
N TRP A 152 4.34 19.22 12.06
CA TRP A 152 4.22 17.82 11.65
C TRP A 152 3.08 17.66 10.65
N VAL A 153 1.90 18.23 10.93
CA VAL A 153 0.73 18.18 10.06
C VAL A 153 1.02 18.84 8.71
N LEU A 154 1.62 20.03 8.72
CA LEU A 154 1.97 20.78 7.51
C LEU A 154 2.99 20.02 6.65
N ASN A 155 4.05 19.50 7.25
CA ASN A 155 5.06 18.71 6.53
C ASN A 155 4.47 17.45 5.90
N MET A 156 3.54 16.79 6.59
CA MET A 156 2.84 15.63 6.08
C MET A 156 1.99 15.99 4.87
N LEU A 157 1.17 17.06 4.95
CA LEU A 157 0.30 17.51 3.87
C LEU A 157 1.07 18.00 2.64
N ILE A 158 2.17 18.73 2.85
CA ILE A 158 3.05 19.20 1.75
C ILE A 158 3.67 18.01 1.02
N ARG A 159 4.12 16.99 1.72
CA ARG A 159 4.70 15.78 1.12
C ARG A 159 3.66 14.93 0.39
N ALA A 160 2.42 14.92 0.87
CA ALA A 160 1.33 14.18 0.23
C ALA A 160 0.80 14.88 -1.02
N ASN A 161 0.95 16.21 -1.14
CA ASN A 161 0.45 16.99 -2.27
C ASN A 161 1.54 17.91 -2.84
N PRO A 162 2.62 17.38 -3.42
CA PRO A 162 3.63 18.17 -4.11
C PRO A 162 2.98 18.81 -5.35
N ARG A 163 2.97 20.14 -5.40
CA ARG A 163 2.53 20.91 -6.57
C ARG A 163 3.43 20.67 -7.78
#